data_cd51b56d3f77cecd794676b338fe5b41
#
_entry.id   cd51b56d3f77cecd794676b338fe5b41
#
_cell.length_a   1.000
_cell.length_b   1.000
_cell.length_c   1.000
_cell.angle_alpha   90.00
_cell.angle_beta   90.00
_cell.angle_gamma   90.00
#
_symmetry.space_group_name_H-M   'P 1'
#
loop_
_entity.id
_entity.type
_entity.pdbx_description
1 polymer ?
#
loop_
_entity_poly.entity_id
_entity_poly.type
_entity_poly.pdbx_seq_one_letter_code
_entity_poly.pdbx_strand_id
1 'polypeptide(L)'
;MPEANVVVVGAGAAGLSLAHRLAESVPGLRTPSVVLVDAPPGPLRPPPRTWCYWTAEPGRFDAAVRAEWQRLRVRPRTGAPVEGNTGPLRYRMIRSDDFERLVSHDLARSPTVRRLEATVEAVEDVPGGAHVRLRDAHGRTRVLSARWVFDSRPPGSLPAARTTLLQHFHGWFVRTARPVFDPAAVELMDFRTPQPAHGLSFGYVLPTSPCEALVEYTEFSAHPLTPDGYEAAVRHYADDVLRLGERQVLARETGVITMTDAPVPRQTGASVFRIGAAGGATRPATGYTFAGLQRQTRAVADALRRGRHPAPPAAHSLRSRLMDAVLLRALDSGRVDGPELFSRLFARVPMARLLRFLDGDTRPHEDLSIGLRTPVGPMLRSALELPRLPRRPFDLPTAPATGHLPPTETA
;
A
#
# COMPACT_ATOMS: atom_id res chain seq x y z
N MET A 1 32.78 6.00 -16.76
CA MET A 1 31.67 6.87 -16.32
C MET A 1 30.42 6.02 -16.15
N PRO A 2 29.53 6.31 -15.20
CA PRO A 2 28.32 5.53 -15.06
C PRO A 2 27.45 5.63 -16.33
N GLU A 3 26.82 4.51 -16.72
CA GLU A 3 25.91 4.44 -17.88
C GLU A 3 24.63 5.27 -17.69
N ALA A 4 24.23 5.48 -16.43
CA ALA A 4 23.09 6.30 -16.07
C ALA A 4 23.34 7.11 -14.79
N ASN A 5 22.69 8.26 -14.64
CA ASN A 5 22.70 8.96 -13.36
C ASN A 5 21.92 8.18 -12.31
N VAL A 6 20.77 7.61 -12.71
CA VAL A 6 19.84 6.92 -11.82
C VAL A 6 19.40 5.61 -12.45
N VAL A 7 19.44 4.53 -11.67
CA VAL A 7 18.73 3.30 -11.97
C VAL A 7 17.60 3.14 -10.97
N VAL A 8 16.39 2.91 -11.48
CA VAL A 8 15.20 2.59 -10.68
C VAL A 8 14.85 1.13 -10.91
N VAL A 9 14.83 0.33 -9.86
CA VAL A 9 14.55 -1.11 -9.91
C VAL A 9 13.10 -1.38 -9.49
N GLY A 10 12.34 -2.00 -10.41
CA GLY A 10 10.93 -2.29 -10.27
C GLY A 10 10.02 -1.18 -10.78
N ALA A 11 9.10 -1.52 -11.69
CA ALA A 11 8.09 -0.60 -12.24
C ALA A 11 6.73 -0.71 -11.52
N GLY A 12 6.74 -0.92 -10.20
CA GLY A 12 5.55 -0.76 -9.37
C GLY A 12 5.26 0.71 -9.05
N ALA A 13 4.30 0.97 -8.16
CA ALA A 13 3.86 2.33 -7.80
C ALA A 13 5.02 3.28 -7.48
N ALA A 14 6.02 2.84 -6.70
CA ALA A 14 7.13 3.69 -6.27
C ALA A 14 8.12 3.97 -7.41
N GLY A 15 8.52 2.93 -8.14
CA GLY A 15 9.47 3.08 -9.25
C GLY A 15 8.91 3.92 -10.39
N LEU A 16 7.68 3.63 -10.81
CA LEU A 16 6.98 4.43 -11.83
C LEU A 16 6.80 5.88 -11.38
N SER A 17 6.40 6.13 -10.13
CA SER A 17 6.26 7.49 -9.60
C SER A 17 7.58 8.25 -9.60
N LEU A 18 8.68 7.60 -9.24
CA LEU A 18 10.00 8.23 -9.25
C LEU A 18 10.46 8.51 -10.67
N ALA A 19 10.40 7.52 -11.56
CA ALA A 19 10.79 7.68 -12.97
C ALA A 19 9.99 8.79 -13.66
N HIS A 20 8.66 8.82 -13.45
CA HIS A 20 7.79 9.85 -14.01
C HIS A 20 8.17 11.27 -13.52
N ARG A 21 8.48 11.40 -12.22
CA ARG A 21 8.94 12.70 -11.68
C ARG A 21 10.26 13.12 -12.29
N LEU A 22 11.21 12.19 -12.45
CA LEU A 22 12.55 12.48 -12.99
C LEU A 22 12.53 12.76 -14.50
N ALA A 23 11.53 12.24 -15.23
CA ALA A 23 11.31 12.50 -16.64
C ALA A 23 10.94 13.96 -16.95
N GLU A 24 10.32 14.64 -15.95
CA GLU A 24 9.88 16.01 -16.11
C GLU A 24 11.08 16.98 -16.08
N SER A 25 11.25 17.75 -17.14
CA SER A 25 12.23 18.83 -17.20
C SER A 25 11.69 20.07 -16.48
N VAL A 26 12.50 20.58 -15.56
CA VAL A 26 12.17 21.81 -14.81
C VAL A 26 13.21 22.87 -15.15
N PRO A 27 12.82 24.04 -15.66
CA PRO A 27 13.76 25.10 -16.03
C PRO A 27 14.72 25.45 -14.88
N GLY A 28 15.99 25.55 -15.18
CA GLY A 28 17.05 25.88 -14.20
C GLY A 28 17.48 24.73 -13.28
N LEU A 29 16.90 23.54 -13.41
CA LEU A 29 17.26 22.37 -12.64
C LEU A 29 17.83 21.24 -13.53
N ARG A 30 18.57 20.31 -12.91
CA ARG A 30 19.15 19.16 -13.62
C ARG A 30 18.05 18.13 -13.96
N THR A 31 18.10 17.59 -15.17
CA THR A 31 17.31 16.43 -15.56
C THR A 31 18.24 15.21 -15.63
N PRO A 32 18.19 14.28 -14.69
CA PRO A 32 19.08 13.12 -14.69
C PRO A 32 18.66 12.11 -15.77
N SER A 33 19.63 11.39 -16.34
CA SER A 33 19.36 10.19 -17.14
C SER A 33 18.89 9.06 -16.22
N VAL A 34 17.81 8.40 -16.59
CA VAL A 34 17.16 7.33 -15.79
C VAL A 34 17.07 6.05 -16.59
N VAL A 35 17.43 4.94 -15.98
CA VAL A 35 17.08 3.60 -16.46
C VAL A 35 16.08 2.99 -15.49
N LEU A 36 14.84 2.78 -15.94
CA LEU A 36 13.82 2.04 -15.21
C LEU A 36 13.89 0.57 -15.60
N VAL A 37 14.26 -0.30 -14.65
CA VAL A 37 14.37 -1.74 -14.88
C VAL A 37 13.15 -2.42 -14.29
N ASP A 38 12.46 -3.20 -15.11
CA ASP A 38 11.31 -3.98 -14.68
C ASP A 38 11.44 -5.45 -15.06
N ALA A 39 10.91 -6.34 -14.22
CA ALA A 39 10.92 -7.76 -14.54
C ALA A 39 10.03 -8.05 -15.77
N PRO A 40 10.41 -9.02 -16.61
CA PRO A 40 9.54 -9.49 -17.68
C PRO A 40 8.22 -10.05 -17.12
N PRO A 41 7.15 -10.15 -17.94
CA PRO A 41 5.92 -10.81 -17.53
C PRO A 41 6.22 -12.21 -16.96
N GLY A 42 5.65 -12.51 -15.79
CA GLY A 42 5.90 -13.78 -15.10
C GLY A 42 5.79 -13.67 -13.57
N PRO A 43 6.28 -14.68 -12.83
CA PRO A 43 6.07 -14.78 -11.39
C PRO A 43 6.65 -13.63 -10.54
N LEU A 44 7.65 -12.92 -11.08
CA LEU A 44 8.26 -11.77 -10.39
C LEU A 44 7.44 -10.49 -10.55
N ARG A 45 6.47 -10.48 -11.46
CA ARG A 45 5.60 -9.33 -11.68
C ARG A 45 4.27 -9.55 -10.99
N PRO A 46 3.93 -8.75 -9.95
CA PRO A 46 2.68 -8.95 -9.24
C PRO A 46 1.47 -8.72 -10.15
N PRO A 47 0.35 -9.42 -9.91
CA PRO A 47 -0.90 -9.18 -10.63
C PRO A 47 -1.41 -7.75 -10.38
N PRO A 48 -2.34 -7.25 -11.20
CA PRO A 48 -2.97 -5.95 -10.99
C PRO A 48 -3.54 -5.80 -9.58
N ARG A 49 -3.35 -4.62 -8.99
CA ARG A 49 -3.73 -4.29 -7.61
C ARG A 49 -4.50 -2.99 -7.54
N THR A 50 -5.32 -2.87 -6.52
CA THR A 50 -6.04 -1.65 -6.16
C THR A 50 -5.26 -0.88 -5.10
N TRP A 51 -5.08 0.43 -5.31
CA TRP A 51 -4.53 1.33 -4.31
C TRP A 51 -5.54 2.41 -3.98
N CYS A 52 -5.76 2.60 -2.69
CA CYS A 52 -6.61 3.67 -2.20
C CYS A 52 -5.77 4.71 -1.45
N TYR A 53 -6.17 5.95 -1.56
CA TYR A 53 -5.58 7.09 -0.88
C TYR A 53 -6.58 8.25 -0.84
N TRP A 54 -6.24 9.32 -0.14
CA TRP A 54 -7.08 10.53 -0.10
C TRP A 54 -6.24 11.79 -0.23
N THR A 55 -6.83 12.81 -0.80
CA THR A 55 -6.22 14.13 -0.99
C THR A 55 -7.32 15.18 -1.19
N ALA A 56 -7.03 16.42 -0.80
CA ALA A 56 -7.89 17.59 -1.11
C ALA A 56 -7.54 18.19 -2.47
N GLU A 57 -6.28 18.06 -2.88
CA GLU A 57 -5.75 18.73 -4.07
C GLU A 57 -5.74 17.81 -5.29
N PRO A 58 -5.85 18.37 -6.49
CA PRO A 58 -5.55 17.64 -7.71
C PRO A 58 -4.16 17.02 -7.66
N GLY A 59 -4.06 15.80 -8.14
CA GLY A 59 -2.84 15.01 -8.11
C GLY A 59 -2.25 14.76 -9.50
N ARG A 60 -0.96 14.50 -9.52
CA ARG A 60 -0.20 14.16 -10.73
C ARG A 60 -0.79 12.99 -11.52
N PHE A 61 -1.48 12.09 -10.84
CA PHE A 61 -1.98 10.83 -11.40
C PHE A 61 -3.52 10.76 -11.42
N ASP A 62 -4.19 11.90 -11.43
CA ASP A 62 -5.66 11.96 -11.43
C ASP A 62 -6.27 11.28 -12.65
N ALA A 63 -5.58 11.29 -13.80
CA ALA A 63 -6.01 10.58 -15.00
C ALA A 63 -6.04 9.04 -14.85
N ALA A 64 -5.39 8.48 -13.81
CA ALA A 64 -5.48 7.06 -13.48
C ALA A 64 -6.49 6.76 -12.36
N VAL A 65 -7.17 7.78 -11.82
CA VAL A 65 -8.20 7.57 -10.79
C VAL A 65 -9.42 6.92 -11.41
N ARG A 66 -9.76 5.72 -10.93
CA ARG A 66 -10.90 4.93 -11.40
C ARG A 66 -12.21 5.38 -10.79
N ALA A 67 -12.18 5.75 -9.50
CA ALA A 67 -13.33 6.24 -8.76
C ALA A 67 -12.89 7.11 -7.58
N GLU A 68 -13.76 8.03 -7.15
CA GLU A 68 -13.53 8.86 -5.97
C GLU A 68 -14.83 9.09 -5.18
N TRP A 69 -14.68 9.22 -3.85
CA TRP A 69 -15.81 9.38 -2.93
C TRP A 69 -15.51 10.42 -1.87
N GLN A 70 -16.58 11.04 -1.35
CA GLN A 70 -16.54 11.94 -0.20
C GLN A 70 -17.30 11.37 1.01
N ARG A 71 -18.01 10.25 0.86
CA ARG A 71 -18.70 9.59 1.97
C ARG A 71 -18.04 8.24 2.26
N LEU A 72 -17.70 8.03 3.53
CA LEU A 72 -17.18 6.76 4.03
C LEU A 72 -18.11 6.24 5.11
N ARG A 73 -18.29 4.93 5.13
CA ARG A 73 -19.16 4.24 6.07
C ARG A 73 -18.38 3.16 6.80
N VAL A 74 -18.60 3.09 8.12
CA VAL A 74 -18.09 2.01 8.97
C VAL A 74 -19.27 1.35 9.61
N ARG A 75 -19.36 0.02 9.50
CA ARG A 75 -20.44 -0.75 10.09
C ARG A 75 -19.94 -1.53 11.29
N PRO A 76 -20.44 -1.24 12.50
CA PRO A 76 -20.16 -2.06 13.67
C PRO A 76 -20.76 -3.46 13.49
N ARG A 77 -20.34 -4.42 14.33
CA ARG A 77 -20.94 -5.77 14.37
C ARG A 77 -22.46 -5.74 14.57
N THR A 78 -22.91 -4.81 15.37
CA THR A 78 -24.34 -4.58 15.66
C THR A 78 -24.63 -3.09 15.73
N GLY A 79 -25.86 -2.70 15.41
CA GLY A 79 -26.30 -1.30 15.46
C GLY A 79 -26.21 -0.58 14.12
N ALA A 80 -26.43 0.73 14.16
CA ALA A 80 -26.45 1.57 12.97
C ALA A 80 -25.04 1.83 12.42
N PRO A 81 -24.87 1.95 11.08
CA PRO A 81 -23.61 2.34 10.50
C PRO A 81 -23.23 3.78 10.90
N VAL A 82 -21.92 4.00 11.05
CA VAL A 82 -21.35 5.32 11.19
C VAL A 82 -20.98 5.81 9.80
N GLU A 83 -21.60 6.89 9.37
CA GLU A 83 -21.31 7.51 8.07
C GLU A 83 -20.77 8.92 8.28
N GLY A 84 -19.76 9.29 7.50
CA GLY A 84 -19.16 10.60 7.58
C GLY A 84 -18.69 11.13 6.23
N ASN A 85 -18.76 12.45 6.09
CA ASN A 85 -18.17 13.14 4.96
C ASN A 85 -16.68 13.40 5.22
N THR A 86 -15.86 13.20 4.21
CA THR A 86 -14.41 13.41 4.28
C THR A 86 -13.99 14.88 4.23
N GLY A 87 -14.95 15.80 4.16
CA GLY A 87 -14.68 17.23 4.02
C GLY A 87 -14.05 17.54 2.66
N PRO A 88 -12.95 18.30 2.61
CA PRO A 88 -12.28 18.61 1.35
C PRO A 88 -11.53 17.40 0.75
N LEU A 89 -11.27 16.36 1.56
CA LEU A 89 -10.56 15.17 1.10
C LEU A 89 -11.47 14.32 0.20
N ARG A 90 -10.88 13.72 -0.81
CA ARG A 90 -11.53 12.73 -1.68
C ARG A 90 -10.84 11.40 -1.47
N TYR A 91 -11.57 10.36 -1.11
CA TYR A 91 -11.08 9.00 -1.08
C TYR A 91 -11.05 8.48 -2.50
N ARG A 92 -9.89 8.05 -2.98
CA ARG A 92 -9.63 7.74 -4.38
C ARG A 92 -9.13 6.33 -4.56
N MET A 93 -9.53 5.71 -5.64
CA MET A 93 -9.13 4.39 -6.09
C MET A 93 -8.35 4.48 -7.39
N ILE A 94 -7.17 3.87 -7.44
CA ILE A 94 -6.36 3.65 -8.64
C ILE A 94 -6.14 2.15 -8.82
N ARG A 95 -6.29 1.67 -10.05
CA ARG A 95 -5.83 0.35 -10.46
C ARG A 95 -4.37 0.44 -10.91
N SER A 96 -3.55 -0.55 -10.52
CA SER A 96 -2.11 -0.53 -10.86
C SER A 96 -1.83 -0.59 -12.36
N ASP A 97 -2.67 -1.29 -13.12
CA ASP A 97 -2.60 -1.38 -14.57
C ASP A 97 -2.99 -0.05 -15.27
N ASP A 98 -3.99 0.67 -14.77
CA ASP A 98 -4.33 2.01 -15.26
C ASP A 98 -3.19 3.00 -14.98
N PHE A 99 -2.61 2.93 -13.78
CA PHE A 99 -1.45 3.73 -13.39
C PHE A 99 -0.21 3.44 -14.24
N GLU A 100 0.11 2.16 -14.44
CA GLU A 100 1.23 1.76 -15.30
C GLU A 100 1.03 2.23 -16.74
N ARG A 101 -0.18 2.11 -17.27
CA ARG A 101 -0.51 2.55 -18.63
C ARG A 101 -0.31 4.06 -18.79
N LEU A 102 -0.85 4.88 -17.86
CA LEU A 102 -0.68 6.32 -17.84
C LEU A 102 0.79 6.70 -17.81
N VAL A 103 1.54 6.19 -16.82
CA VAL A 103 2.94 6.54 -16.63
C VAL A 103 3.81 6.05 -17.79
N SER A 104 3.56 4.84 -18.31
CA SER A 104 4.31 4.30 -19.46
C SER A 104 4.12 5.14 -20.71
N HIS A 105 2.89 5.62 -20.96
CA HIS A 105 2.60 6.54 -22.07
C HIS A 105 3.41 7.85 -21.94
N ASP A 106 3.49 8.42 -20.75
CA ASP A 106 4.24 9.65 -20.52
C ASP A 106 5.76 9.43 -20.63
N LEU A 107 6.26 8.31 -20.07
CA LEU A 107 7.69 7.97 -20.13
C LEU A 107 8.17 7.65 -21.54
N ALA A 108 7.33 7.10 -22.41
CA ALA A 108 7.69 6.82 -23.81
C ALA A 108 8.05 8.08 -24.60
N ARG A 109 7.59 9.25 -24.15
CA ARG A 109 7.90 10.56 -24.76
C ARG A 109 9.10 11.26 -24.12
N SER A 110 9.67 10.69 -23.06
CA SER A 110 10.81 11.29 -22.36
C SER A 110 12.13 10.86 -22.97
N PRO A 111 12.98 11.79 -23.43
CA PRO A 111 14.30 11.46 -23.94
C PRO A 111 15.30 11.05 -22.87
N THR A 112 14.98 11.28 -21.59
CA THR A 112 15.90 11.05 -20.46
C THR A 112 15.63 9.78 -19.70
N VAL A 113 14.51 9.08 -20.00
CA VAL A 113 14.14 7.82 -19.35
C VAL A 113 14.16 6.69 -20.34
N ARG A 114 14.95 5.67 -20.05
CA ARG A 114 14.97 4.40 -20.79
C ARG A 114 14.36 3.30 -19.94
N ARG A 115 13.33 2.62 -20.42
CA ARG A 115 12.80 1.40 -19.79
C ARG A 115 13.59 0.19 -20.29
N LEU A 116 13.92 -0.72 -19.38
CA LEU A 116 14.64 -1.96 -19.66
C LEU A 116 13.89 -3.12 -19.01
N GLU A 117 13.49 -4.09 -19.80
CA GLU A 117 12.91 -5.33 -19.32
C GLU A 117 14.02 -6.33 -19.01
N ALA A 118 14.24 -6.59 -17.72
CA ALA A 118 15.23 -7.53 -17.23
C ALA A 118 14.96 -7.92 -15.76
N THR A 119 15.42 -9.11 -15.36
CA THR A 119 15.44 -9.51 -13.96
C THR A 119 16.67 -8.95 -13.26
N VAL A 120 16.50 -8.19 -12.19
CA VAL A 120 17.62 -7.72 -11.36
C VAL A 120 18.01 -8.82 -10.38
N GLU A 121 19.22 -9.33 -10.51
CA GLU A 121 19.79 -10.38 -9.66
C GLU A 121 20.45 -9.82 -8.40
N ALA A 122 21.25 -8.76 -8.55
CA ALA A 122 21.95 -8.11 -7.44
C ALA A 122 22.06 -6.60 -7.64
N VAL A 123 22.15 -5.88 -6.53
CA VAL A 123 22.52 -4.45 -6.48
C VAL A 123 23.66 -4.33 -5.48
N GLU A 124 24.80 -3.82 -5.95
CA GLU A 124 26.03 -3.73 -5.18
C GLU A 124 26.51 -2.27 -5.12
N ASP A 125 26.76 -1.79 -3.90
CA ASP A 125 27.33 -0.46 -3.69
C ASP A 125 28.81 -0.50 -3.98
N VAL A 126 29.32 0.47 -4.77
CA VAL A 126 30.73 0.56 -5.13
C VAL A 126 31.23 2.02 -4.95
N PRO A 127 32.54 2.25 -4.85
CA PRO A 127 33.07 3.60 -4.76
C PRO A 127 32.56 4.50 -5.90
N GLY A 128 31.83 5.58 -5.54
CA GLY A 128 31.32 6.57 -6.49
C GLY A 128 29.99 6.20 -7.18
N GLY A 129 29.35 5.06 -6.83
CA GLY A 129 28.08 4.65 -7.42
C GLY A 129 27.60 3.27 -6.99
N ALA A 130 26.90 2.59 -7.89
CA ALA A 130 26.45 1.22 -7.67
C ALA A 130 26.41 0.43 -8.99
N HIS A 131 26.52 -0.88 -8.88
CA HIS A 131 26.35 -1.83 -9.97
C HIS A 131 25.04 -2.58 -9.80
N VAL A 132 24.28 -2.69 -10.90
CA VAL A 132 23.04 -3.47 -10.96
C VAL A 132 23.26 -4.62 -11.93
N ARG A 133 23.29 -5.85 -11.41
CA ARG A 133 23.43 -7.05 -12.22
C ARG A 133 22.07 -7.50 -12.70
N LEU A 134 21.92 -7.63 -14.00
CA LEU A 134 20.69 -7.93 -14.70
C LEU A 134 20.80 -9.23 -15.48
N ARG A 135 19.68 -9.93 -15.63
CA ARG A 135 19.52 -11.01 -16.61
C ARG A 135 18.40 -10.60 -17.59
N ASP A 136 18.75 -10.55 -18.86
CA ASP A 136 17.80 -10.24 -19.93
C ASP A 136 16.88 -11.46 -20.26
N ALA A 137 15.90 -11.25 -21.15
CA ALA A 137 14.97 -12.29 -21.59
C ALA A 137 15.65 -13.48 -22.30
N HIS A 138 16.90 -13.29 -22.78
CA HIS A 138 17.70 -14.32 -23.42
C HIS A 138 18.66 -15.03 -22.45
N GLY A 139 18.54 -14.75 -21.13
CA GLY A 139 19.37 -15.32 -20.09
C GLY A 139 20.80 -14.72 -19.99
N ARG A 140 21.12 -13.69 -20.76
CA ARG A 140 22.46 -13.05 -20.75
C ARG A 140 22.55 -12.12 -19.55
N THR A 141 23.66 -12.28 -18.81
CA THR A 141 23.97 -11.39 -17.67
C THR A 141 24.61 -10.09 -18.19
N ARG A 142 24.16 -8.98 -17.63
CA ARG A 142 24.66 -7.64 -17.89
C ARG A 142 24.79 -6.86 -16.59
N VAL A 143 25.77 -5.97 -16.49
CA VAL A 143 25.95 -5.04 -15.36
C VAL A 143 25.69 -3.62 -15.86
N LEU A 144 24.81 -2.89 -15.17
CA LEU A 144 24.60 -1.45 -15.34
C LEU A 144 25.31 -0.70 -14.22
N SER A 145 26.12 0.29 -14.58
CA SER A 145 26.75 1.21 -13.62
C SER A 145 25.90 2.47 -13.47
N ALA A 146 25.56 2.84 -12.25
CA ALA A 146 24.79 4.03 -11.94
C ALA A 146 25.41 4.85 -10.81
N ARG A 147 25.18 6.17 -10.82
CA ARG A 147 25.55 6.99 -9.66
C ARG A 147 24.64 6.73 -8.47
N TRP A 148 23.34 6.49 -8.72
CA TRP A 148 22.33 6.27 -7.70
C TRP A 148 21.39 5.13 -8.11
N VAL A 149 21.07 4.24 -7.18
CA VAL A 149 20.09 3.16 -7.39
C VAL A 149 18.95 3.28 -6.38
N PHE A 150 17.71 3.22 -6.88
CA PHE A 150 16.49 3.18 -6.08
C PHE A 150 15.80 1.85 -6.30
N ASP A 151 15.84 0.98 -5.28
CA ASP A 151 15.25 -0.35 -5.35
C ASP A 151 13.87 -0.34 -4.68
N SER A 152 12.83 -0.67 -5.45
CA SER A 152 11.44 -0.76 -4.99
C SER A 152 10.97 -2.20 -4.81
N ARG A 153 11.82 -3.20 -5.06
CA ARG A 153 11.47 -4.62 -4.93
C ARG A 153 11.20 -4.98 -3.46
N PRO A 154 10.26 -5.89 -3.19
CA PRO A 154 10.10 -6.43 -1.85
C PRO A 154 11.44 -6.99 -1.33
N PRO A 155 11.83 -6.71 -0.09
CA PRO A 155 13.01 -7.32 0.49
C PRO A 155 12.76 -8.82 0.73
N GLY A 156 13.79 -9.64 0.60
CA GLY A 156 13.70 -11.09 0.87
C GLY A 156 13.37 -11.40 2.35
N SER A 157 13.72 -10.49 3.26
CA SER A 157 13.38 -10.58 4.69
C SER A 157 13.16 -9.21 5.27
N LEU A 158 12.37 -9.14 6.34
CA LEU A 158 12.18 -7.92 7.11
C LEU A 158 13.14 -7.89 8.30
N PRO A 159 13.57 -6.70 8.74
CA PRO A 159 14.26 -6.58 10.01
C PRO A 159 13.38 -7.07 11.15
N ALA A 160 14.03 -7.58 12.22
CA ALA A 160 13.32 -8.05 13.41
C ALA A 160 12.44 -6.96 14.02
N ALA A 161 11.20 -7.32 14.36
CA ALA A 161 10.15 -6.46 14.89
C ALA A 161 9.69 -6.91 16.28
N ARG A 162 9.06 -6.02 17.05
CA ARG A 162 8.35 -6.39 18.27
C ARG A 162 6.97 -6.93 17.99
N THR A 163 6.32 -6.35 16.99
CA THR A 163 4.99 -6.77 16.55
C THR A 163 4.93 -6.73 15.03
N THR A 164 4.46 -7.83 14.44
CA THR A 164 4.12 -7.91 13.02
C THR A 164 2.79 -8.60 12.88
N LEU A 165 1.84 -7.92 12.25
CA LEU A 165 0.60 -8.46 11.74
C LEU A 165 0.62 -8.37 10.21
N LEU A 166 -0.24 -9.10 9.57
CA LEU A 166 -0.49 -9.02 8.15
C LEU A 166 -1.88 -8.44 7.92
N GLN A 167 -1.99 -7.43 7.08
CA GLN A 167 -3.24 -7.10 6.42
C GLN A 167 -3.29 -7.96 5.17
N HIS A 168 -4.13 -8.95 5.18
CA HIS A 168 -4.32 -9.84 4.04
C HIS A 168 -5.77 -9.82 3.61
N PHE A 169 -5.98 -9.95 2.31
CA PHE A 169 -7.29 -9.74 1.74
C PHE A 169 -7.52 -10.54 0.46
N HIS A 170 -8.78 -10.80 0.19
CA HIS A 170 -9.27 -11.31 -1.08
C HIS A 170 -10.53 -10.56 -1.48
N GLY A 171 -10.57 -10.11 -2.72
CA GLY A 171 -11.65 -9.30 -3.27
C GLY A 171 -12.13 -9.78 -4.63
N TRP A 172 -13.42 -9.58 -4.87
CA TRP A 172 -14.07 -9.78 -6.16
C TRP A 172 -14.50 -8.46 -6.75
N PHE A 173 -14.13 -8.22 -7.99
CA PHE A 173 -14.82 -7.23 -8.81
C PHE A 173 -16.11 -7.87 -9.32
N VAL A 174 -17.24 -7.35 -8.90
CA VAL A 174 -18.54 -7.93 -9.21
C VAL A 174 -19.41 -6.99 -10.02
N ARG A 175 -20.27 -7.59 -10.86
CA ARG A 175 -21.41 -6.93 -11.49
C ARG A 175 -22.68 -7.67 -11.06
N THR A 176 -23.62 -6.96 -10.45
CA THR A 176 -24.91 -7.49 -10.00
C THR A 176 -25.99 -7.26 -11.06
N ALA A 177 -26.98 -8.16 -11.11
CA ALA A 177 -28.10 -8.03 -12.01
C ALA A 177 -29.04 -6.84 -11.69
N ARG A 178 -29.03 -6.39 -10.43
CA ARG A 178 -29.85 -5.27 -9.93
C ARG A 178 -28.97 -4.25 -9.19
N PRO A 179 -29.39 -2.97 -9.11
CA PRO A 179 -28.72 -1.96 -8.30
C PRO A 179 -28.75 -2.36 -6.81
N VAL A 180 -27.57 -2.57 -6.20
CA VAL A 180 -27.41 -2.94 -4.79
C VAL A 180 -26.38 -2.07 -4.07
N PHE A 181 -25.56 -1.33 -4.81
CA PHE A 181 -24.52 -0.49 -4.24
C PHE A 181 -24.92 0.99 -4.22
N ASP A 182 -24.51 1.70 -3.17
CA ASP A 182 -24.55 3.17 -3.14
C ASP A 182 -23.26 3.72 -3.75
N PRO A 183 -23.26 4.21 -5.01
CA PRO A 183 -22.04 4.64 -5.69
C PRO A 183 -21.41 5.90 -5.08
N ALA A 184 -22.09 6.55 -4.14
CA ALA A 184 -21.58 7.75 -3.49
C ALA A 184 -20.89 7.49 -2.15
N ALA A 185 -20.87 6.22 -1.65
CA ALA A 185 -20.30 5.89 -0.34
C ALA A 185 -19.47 4.60 -0.37
N VAL A 186 -18.28 4.65 0.20
CA VAL A 186 -17.42 3.48 0.44
C VAL A 186 -17.80 2.81 1.75
N GLU A 187 -17.98 1.49 1.76
CA GLU A 187 -17.93 0.71 3.00
C GLU A 187 -16.45 0.53 3.36
N LEU A 188 -15.93 1.39 4.23
CA LEU A 188 -14.51 1.41 4.58
C LEU A 188 -14.12 0.25 5.49
N MET A 189 -14.98 -0.08 6.45
CA MET A 189 -14.83 -1.21 7.36
C MET A 189 -16.23 -1.71 7.77
N ASP A 190 -16.60 -2.89 7.32
CA ASP A 190 -17.82 -3.56 7.71
C ASP A 190 -17.49 -4.74 8.62
N PHE A 191 -17.68 -4.58 9.92
CA PHE A 191 -17.32 -5.57 10.94
C PHE A 191 -18.36 -6.67 11.15
N ARG A 192 -19.35 -6.80 10.29
CA ARG A 192 -20.32 -7.92 10.32
C ARG A 192 -19.74 -9.23 9.79
N THR A 193 -18.50 -9.23 9.35
CA THR A 193 -17.74 -10.45 9.03
C THR A 193 -17.46 -11.27 10.28
N PRO A 194 -17.30 -12.62 10.18
CA PRO A 194 -16.80 -13.45 11.27
C PRO A 194 -15.42 -12.95 11.71
N GLN A 195 -15.24 -12.76 13.02
CA GLN A 195 -14.01 -12.22 13.58
C GLN A 195 -13.01 -13.32 13.92
N PRO A 196 -11.69 -13.16 13.62
CA PRO A 196 -10.66 -14.09 14.05
C PRO A 196 -10.47 -14.04 15.57
N ALA A 197 -9.89 -15.10 16.14
CA ALA A 197 -9.61 -15.17 17.57
C ALA A 197 -8.62 -14.06 18.04
N HIS A 198 -7.71 -13.66 17.18
CA HIS A 198 -6.75 -12.57 17.40
C HIS A 198 -6.70 -11.67 16.17
N GLY A 199 -6.65 -10.36 16.38
CA GLY A 199 -6.71 -9.39 15.29
C GLY A 199 -8.13 -8.92 15.01
N LEU A 200 -8.47 -8.71 13.75
CA LEU A 200 -9.82 -8.34 13.32
C LEU A 200 -10.03 -8.64 11.84
N SER A 201 -11.29 -8.76 11.43
CA SER A 201 -11.68 -8.80 10.02
C SER A 201 -12.75 -7.77 9.70
N PHE A 202 -12.83 -7.40 8.43
CA PHE A 202 -13.88 -6.52 7.94
C PHE A 202 -14.13 -6.72 6.44
N GLY A 203 -15.36 -6.43 6.04
CA GLY A 203 -15.70 -6.26 4.64
C GLY A 203 -15.32 -4.86 4.16
N TYR A 204 -14.92 -4.76 2.91
CA TYR A 204 -14.56 -3.51 2.25
C TYR A 204 -15.24 -3.44 0.88
N VAL A 205 -15.97 -2.35 0.59
CA VAL A 205 -16.69 -2.23 -0.68
C VAL A 205 -16.41 -0.89 -1.33
N LEU A 206 -15.91 -0.95 -2.56
CA LEU A 206 -15.63 0.21 -3.40
C LEU A 206 -16.59 0.21 -4.60
N PRO A 207 -17.75 0.85 -4.51
CA PRO A 207 -18.71 0.86 -5.59
C PRO A 207 -18.27 1.81 -6.71
N THR A 208 -18.23 1.32 -7.95
CA THR A 208 -17.93 2.12 -9.14
C THR A 208 -19.21 2.52 -9.88
N SER A 209 -20.31 1.82 -9.63
CA SER A 209 -21.66 2.11 -10.10
C SER A 209 -22.71 1.49 -9.18
N PRO A 210 -24.01 1.72 -9.39
CA PRO A 210 -25.04 1.02 -8.62
C PRO A 210 -25.02 -0.51 -8.74
N CYS A 211 -24.40 -1.04 -9.82
CA CYS A 211 -24.32 -2.46 -10.09
C CYS A 211 -22.90 -3.02 -10.06
N GLU A 212 -21.86 -2.20 -9.91
CA GLU A 212 -20.48 -2.68 -9.93
C GLU A 212 -19.71 -2.20 -8.71
N ALA A 213 -18.93 -3.10 -8.11
CA ALA A 213 -18.05 -2.78 -6.99
C ALA A 213 -16.87 -3.77 -6.90
N LEU A 214 -15.78 -3.34 -6.25
CA LEU A 214 -14.88 -4.25 -5.56
C LEU A 214 -15.53 -4.61 -4.22
N VAL A 215 -15.70 -5.88 -3.96
CA VAL A 215 -16.17 -6.45 -2.69
C VAL A 215 -15.07 -7.31 -2.12
N GLU A 216 -14.53 -6.94 -0.96
CA GLU A 216 -13.32 -7.52 -0.40
C GLU A 216 -13.54 -7.95 1.05
N TYR A 217 -12.99 -9.11 1.41
CA TYR A 217 -12.77 -9.53 2.78
C TYR A 217 -11.33 -9.23 3.14
N THR A 218 -11.13 -8.48 4.21
CA THR A 218 -9.82 -8.11 4.75
C THR A 218 -9.69 -8.58 6.18
N GLU A 219 -8.50 -9.07 6.54
CA GLU A 219 -8.18 -9.50 7.90
C GLU A 219 -6.82 -8.95 8.34
N PHE A 220 -6.73 -8.54 9.60
CA PHE A 220 -5.50 -8.21 10.29
C PHE A 220 -5.19 -9.34 11.27
N SER A 221 -4.26 -10.22 10.90
CA SER A 221 -3.88 -11.35 11.75
C SER A 221 -2.42 -11.76 11.53
N ALA A 222 -1.95 -12.77 12.24
CA ALA A 222 -0.56 -13.23 12.13
C ALA A 222 -0.31 -14.06 10.86
N HIS A 223 -1.34 -14.71 10.31
CA HIS A 223 -1.22 -15.65 9.21
C HIS A 223 -2.31 -15.44 8.16
N PRO A 224 -1.96 -15.47 6.85
CA PRO A 224 -2.96 -15.46 5.80
C PRO A 224 -3.86 -16.69 5.84
N LEU A 225 -5.08 -16.56 5.32
CA LEU A 225 -5.97 -17.69 5.11
C LEU A 225 -5.47 -18.56 3.94
N THR A 226 -5.97 -19.79 3.88
CA THR A 226 -5.83 -20.62 2.68
C THR A 226 -6.65 -20.04 1.52
N PRO A 227 -6.34 -20.37 0.25
CA PRO A 227 -7.15 -19.93 -0.89
C PRO A 227 -8.65 -20.23 -0.71
N ASP A 228 -9.00 -21.43 -0.27
CA ASP A 228 -10.40 -21.82 -0.01
C ASP A 228 -11.01 -21.04 1.16
N GLY A 229 -10.21 -20.72 2.19
CA GLY A 229 -10.63 -19.89 3.31
C GLY A 229 -10.99 -18.47 2.87
N TYR A 230 -10.19 -17.88 1.99
CA TYR A 230 -10.51 -16.57 1.39
C TYR A 230 -11.77 -16.60 0.54
N GLU A 231 -11.88 -17.62 -0.33
CA GLU A 231 -13.05 -17.76 -1.20
C GLU A 231 -14.33 -17.95 -0.38
N ALA A 232 -14.28 -18.72 0.69
CA ALA A 232 -15.39 -18.90 1.63
C ALA A 232 -15.74 -17.59 2.36
N ALA A 233 -14.73 -16.84 2.83
CA ALA A 233 -14.93 -15.60 3.56
C ALA A 233 -15.57 -14.50 2.70
N VAL A 234 -15.07 -14.29 1.46
CA VAL A 234 -15.64 -13.28 0.57
C VAL A 234 -17.03 -13.70 0.09
N ARG A 235 -17.26 -15.00 -0.14
CA ARG A 235 -18.58 -15.54 -0.49
C ARG A 235 -19.58 -15.30 0.62
N HIS A 236 -19.24 -15.66 1.86
CA HIS A 236 -20.09 -15.39 3.03
C HIS A 236 -20.41 -13.88 3.13
N TYR A 237 -19.41 -13.01 2.98
CA TYR A 237 -19.63 -11.58 3.03
C TYR A 237 -20.59 -11.10 1.93
N ALA A 238 -20.43 -11.59 0.71
CA ALA A 238 -21.27 -11.22 -0.43
C ALA A 238 -22.71 -11.79 -0.33
N ASP A 239 -22.87 -13.04 0.12
CA ASP A 239 -24.15 -13.74 0.13
C ASP A 239 -24.97 -13.49 1.38
N ASP A 240 -24.35 -13.63 2.55
CA ASP A 240 -25.08 -13.62 3.83
C ASP A 240 -25.13 -12.21 4.44
N VAL A 241 -24.06 -11.43 4.30
CA VAL A 241 -23.96 -10.09 4.89
C VAL A 241 -24.49 -9.01 3.95
N LEU A 242 -24.01 -8.95 2.72
CA LEU A 242 -24.43 -7.95 1.73
C LEU A 242 -25.68 -8.36 0.96
N ARG A 243 -25.93 -9.64 0.82
CA ARG A 243 -27.08 -10.23 0.09
C ARG A 243 -27.16 -9.76 -1.36
N LEU A 244 -26.02 -9.83 -2.07
CA LEU A 244 -25.89 -9.28 -3.41
C LEU A 244 -26.78 -9.97 -4.46
N GLY A 245 -27.23 -11.22 -4.19
CA GLY A 245 -28.01 -12.00 -5.13
C GLY A 245 -27.19 -12.41 -6.37
N GLU A 246 -27.87 -12.49 -7.51
CA GLU A 246 -27.26 -12.89 -8.77
C GLU A 246 -26.18 -11.88 -9.21
N ARG A 247 -24.99 -12.39 -9.48
CA ARG A 247 -23.82 -11.57 -9.84
C ARG A 247 -22.84 -12.33 -10.72
N GLN A 248 -22.07 -11.59 -11.47
CA GLN A 248 -20.90 -12.05 -12.21
C GLN A 248 -19.64 -11.56 -11.49
N VAL A 249 -18.67 -12.45 -11.27
CA VAL A 249 -17.32 -12.07 -10.82
C VAL A 249 -16.47 -11.75 -12.04
N LEU A 250 -16.14 -10.50 -12.22
CA LEU A 250 -15.39 -9.97 -13.37
C LEU A 250 -13.87 -10.20 -13.22
N ALA A 251 -13.37 -10.08 -12.01
CA ALA A 251 -11.95 -10.25 -11.67
C ALA A 251 -11.79 -10.55 -10.17
N ARG A 252 -10.61 -11.04 -9.80
CA ARG A 252 -10.23 -11.29 -8.40
C ARG A 252 -8.95 -10.55 -8.07
N GLU A 253 -8.82 -10.19 -6.82
CA GLU A 253 -7.62 -9.56 -6.27
C GLU A 253 -7.27 -10.18 -4.93
N THR A 254 -6.01 -10.51 -4.71
CA THR A 254 -5.52 -11.03 -3.42
C THR A 254 -4.22 -10.31 -3.07
N GLY A 255 -4.06 -9.96 -1.81
CA GLY A 255 -2.85 -9.30 -1.37
C GLY A 255 -2.53 -9.54 0.10
N VAL A 256 -1.25 -9.34 0.41
CA VAL A 256 -0.73 -9.35 1.77
C VAL A 256 0.13 -8.12 1.96
N ILE A 257 -0.18 -7.32 2.96
CA ILE A 257 0.55 -6.10 3.34
C ILE A 257 1.10 -6.32 4.75
N THR A 258 2.39 -6.14 4.91
CA THR A 258 3.02 -6.28 6.23
C THR A 258 2.77 -5.04 7.08
N MET A 259 2.20 -5.25 8.26
CA MET A 259 1.94 -4.25 9.28
C MET A 259 2.93 -4.48 10.43
N THR A 260 3.98 -3.66 10.52
CA THR A 260 5.11 -3.96 11.41
C THR A 260 5.77 -2.72 12.01
N ASP A 261 6.28 -2.84 13.24
CA ASP A 261 7.15 -1.85 13.89
C ASP A 261 8.64 -2.03 13.56
N ALA A 262 8.96 -2.89 12.58
CA ALA A 262 10.33 -3.12 12.13
C ALA A 262 11.00 -1.83 11.64
N PRO A 263 12.29 -1.61 11.95
CA PRO A 263 13.04 -0.46 11.45
C PRO A 263 13.49 -0.71 10.00
N VAL A 264 12.61 -0.49 9.03
CA VAL A 264 12.89 -0.70 7.60
C VAL A 264 13.99 0.26 7.12
N PRO A 265 15.14 -0.25 6.63
CA PRO A 265 16.23 0.59 6.14
C PRO A 265 15.85 1.21 4.79
N ARG A 266 16.03 2.54 4.69
CA ARG A 266 15.81 3.30 3.44
C ARG A 266 17.08 3.49 2.63
N GLN A 267 18.24 3.24 3.23
CA GLN A 267 19.55 3.29 2.61
C GLN A 267 20.29 1.99 2.95
N THR A 268 20.81 1.32 1.95
CA THR A 268 21.53 0.04 2.08
C THR A 268 22.99 0.13 1.64
N GLY A 269 23.38 1.25 1.03
CA GLY A 269 24.73 1.59 0.64
C GLY A 269 24.89 3.09 0.53
N ALA A 270 26.07 3.60 0.18
CA ALA A 270 26.30 5.02 -0.04
C ALA A 270 25.49 5.54 -1.23
N SER A 271 25.28 4.70 -2.25
CA SER A 271 24.59 5.02 -3.52
C SER A 271 23.31 4.20 -3.73
N VAL A 272 22.95 3.33 -2.81
CA VAL A 272 21.80 2.41 -2.94
C VAL A 272 20.74 2.71 -1.91
N PHE A 273 19.52 2.95 -2.39
CA PHE A 273 18.36 3.32 -1.57
C PHE A 273 17.17 2.41 -1.84
N ARG A 274 16.31 2.24 -0.82
CA ARG A 274 15.01 1.59 -0.94
C ARG A 274 13.89 2.61 -0.96
N ILE A 275 12.90 2.41 -1.82
CA ILE A 275 11.72 3.27 -1.96
C ILE A 275 10.42 2.45 -1.92
N GLY A 276 9.30 3.14 -1.72
CA GLY A 276 8.00 2.49 -1.62
C GLY A 276 7.89 1.63 -0.37
N ALA A 277 7.17 0.52 -0.44
CA ALA A 277 7.00 -0.41 0.69
C ALA A 277 8.36 -0.92 1.20
N ALA A 278 9.29 -1.25 0.31
CA ALA A 278 10.65 -1.65 0.64
C ALA A 278 11.44 -0.57 1.38
N GLY A 279 11.12 0.71 1.18
CA GLY A 279 11.67 1.88 1.86
C GLY A 279 10.82 2.41 3.01
N GLY A 280 9.88 1.62 3.53
CA GLY A 280 9.05 1.98 4.68
C GLY A 280 7.98 3.04 4.39
N ALA A 281 7.47 3.11 3.15
CA ALA A 281 6.37 4.02 2.80
C ALA A 281 5.01 3.53 3.29
N THR A 282 4.87 2.24 3.61
CA THR A 282 3.65 1.66 4.17
C THR A 282 3.44 2.16 5.60
N ARG A 283 2.23 2.62 5.91
CA ARG A 283 1.84 2.97 7.28
C ARG A 283 1.69 1.69 8.12
N PRO A 284 2.44 1.54 9.21
CA PRO A 284 2.46 0.27 9.95
C PRO A 284 1.10 -0.23 10.44
N ALA A 285 0.21 0.64 10.88
CA ALA A 285 -1.07 0.27 11.47
C ALA A 285 -2.25 0.23 10.49
N THR A 286 -2.07 0.64 9.23
CA THR A 286 -3.18 0.78 8.27
C THR A 286 -2.91 0.19 6.89
N GLY A 287 -1.65 -0.17 6.58
CA GLY A 287 -1.27 -0.68 5.27
C GLY A 287 -1.24 0.36 4.14
N TYR A 288 -1.77 1.56 4.34
CA TYR A 288 -1.76 2.59 3.30
C TYR A 288 -0.33 2.96 2.91
N THR A 289 -0.04 2.92 1.62
CA THR A 289 1.32 3.07 1.08
C THR A 289 1.42 4.22 0.07
N PHE A 290 0.36 4.45 -0.73
CA PHE A 290 0.44 5.31 -1.90
C PHE A 290 0.82 6.76 -1.57
N ALA A 291 0.19 7.39 -0.59
CA ALA A 291 0.52 8.76 -0.18
C ALA A 291 1.95 8.87 0.37
N GLY A 292 2.39 7.88 1.16
CA GLY A 292 3.75 7.79 1.71
C GLY A 292 4.82 7.72 0.62
N LEU A 293 4.64 6.86 -0.37
CA LEU A 293 5.58 6.74 -1.49
C LEU A 293 5.59 7.99 -2.40
N GLN A 294 4.45 8.69 -2.52
CA GLN A 294 4.41 9.96 -3.27
C GLN A 294 5.25 11.04 -2.58
N ARG A 295 5.21 11.11 -1.25
CA ARG A 295 6.09 12.02 -0.48
C ARG A 295 7.57 11.66 -0.64
N GLN A 296 7.91 10.38 -0.55
CA GLN A 296 9.30 9.91 -0.74
C GLN A 296 9.82 10.22 -2.15
N THR A 297 9.10 9.83 -3.18
CA THR A 297 9.55 9.98 -4.57
C THR A 297 9.64 11.45 -4.98
N ARG A 298 8.77 12.32 -4.47
CA ARG A 298 8.87 13.78 -4.65
C ARG A 298 10.17 14.31 -4.04
N ALA A 299 10.44 13.99 -2.79
CA ALA A 299 11.64 14.47 -2.10
C ALA A 299 12.94 13.98 -2.75
N VAL A 300 12.97 12.72 -3.20
CA VAL A 300 14.10 12.15 -3.96
C VAL A 300 14.30 12.90 -5.28
N ALA A 301 13.26 13.11 -6.06
CA ALA A 301 13.34 13.82 -7.33
C ALA A 301 13.81 15.26 -7.14
N ASP A 302 13.29 15.96 -6.13
CA ASP A 302 13.69 17.33 -5.80
C ASP A 302 15.16 17.42 -5.35
N ALA A 303 15.66 16.45 -4.60
CA ALA A 303 17.06 16.38 -4.18
C ALA A 303 17.98 16.16 -5.38
N LEU A 304 17.67 15.20 -6.26
CA LEU A 304 18.44 14.91 -7.48
C LEU A 304 18.53 16.11 -8.39
N ARG A 305 17.42 16.79 -8.64
CA ARG A 305 17.37 17.99 -9.50
C ARG A 305 18.25 19.13 -8.97
N ARG A 306 18.32 19.27 -7.65
CA ARG A 306 19.16 20.29 -6.98
C ARG A 306 20.60 19.85 -6.73
N GLY A 307 21.00 18.66 -7.21
CA GLY A 307 22.34 18.12 -7.00
C GLY A 307 22.64 17.76 -5.54
N ARG A 308 21.61 17.54 -4.71
CA ARG A 308 21.73 17.13 -3.32
C ARG A 308 21.76 15.61 -3.19
N HIS A 309 22.21 15.11 -2.04
CA HIS A 309 22.15 13.69 -1.72
C HIS A 309 20.70 13.19 -1.67
N PRO A 310 20.32 12.17 -2.48
CA PRO A 310 18.91 11.85 -2.71
C PRO A 310 18.36 10.77 -1.76
N ALA A 311 18.83 10.74 -0.51
CA ALA A 311 18.32 9.78 0.46
C ALA A 311 16.81 9.97 0.67
N PRO A 312 15.99 8.90 0.51
CA PRO A 312 14.55 8.99 0.72
C PRO A 312 14.24 9.38 2.18
N PRO A 313 13.38 10.37 2.42
CA PRO A 313 12.97 10.71 3.78
C PRO A 313 12.13 9.60 4.41
N ALA A 314 11.98 9.61 5.73
CA ALA A 314 10.99 8.79 6.40
C ALA A 314 9.59 9.22 5.93
N ALA A 315 8.80 8.27 5.44
CA ALA A 315 7.44 8.54 4.98
C ALA A 315 6.50 8.94 6.13
N HIS A 316 6.81 8.47 7.33
CA HIS A 316 6.01 8.70 8.56
C HIS A 316 6.91 9.22 9.69
N SER A 317 6.37 10.14 10.49
CA SER A 317 7.07 10.70 11.64
C SER A 317 7.32 9.63 12.72
N LEU A 318 8.32 9.85 13.57
CA LEU A 318 8.58 8.97 14.71
C LEU A 318 7.35 8.84 15.62
N ARG A 319 6.65 9.95 15.87
CA ARG A 319 5.40 9.99 16.64
C ARG A 319 4.34 9.07 16.03
N SER A 320 4.09 9.16 14.73
CA SER A 320 3.13 8.30 14.04
C SER A 320 3.50 6.82 14.15
N ARG A 321 4.78 6.50 13.94
CA ARG A 321 5.27 5.10 14.04
C ARG A 321 5.16 4.54 15.47
N LEU A 322 5.36 5.35 16.50
CA LEU A 322 5.17 4.93 17.89
C LEU A 322 3.70 4.64 18.18
N MET A 323 2.78 5.51 17.74
CA MET A 323 1.33 5.26 17.88
C MET A 323 0.90 4.00 17.13
N ASP A 324 1.41 3.79 15.92
CA ASP A 324 1.17 2.58 15.14
C ASP A 324 1.65 1.31 15.86
N ALA A 325 2.87 1.34 16.45
CA ALA A 325 3.41 0.22 17.20
C ALA A 325 2.55 -0.13 18.43
N VAL A 326 2.03 0.89 19.12
CA VAL A 326 1.11 0.70 20.25
C VAL A 326 -0.19 0.03 19.81
N LEU A 327 -0.79 0.50 18.71
CA LEU A 327 -2.01 -0.08 18.17
C LEU A 327 -1.80 -1.53 17.71
N LEU A 328 -0.73 -1.80 16.95
CA LEU A 328 -0.39 -3.15 16.51
C LEU A 328 -0.24 -4.09 17.71
N ARG A 329 0.47 -3.66 18.77
CA ARG A 329 0.63 -4.48 19.97
C ARG A 329 -0.66 -4.69 20.72
N ALA A 330 -1.54 -3.69 20.79
CA ALA A 330 -2.83 -3.80 21.44
C ALA A 330 -3.76 -4.79 20.72
N LEU A 331 -3.74 -4.80 19.38
CA LEU A 331 -4.49 -5.76 18.56
C LEU A 331 -3.91 -7.17 18.67
N ASP A 332 -2.59 -7.31 18.47
CA ASP A 332 -1.88 -8.60 18.54
C ASP A 332 -2.07 -9.32 19.87
N SER A 333 -2.04 -8.58 20.96
CA SER A 333 -2.22 -9.15 22.31
C SER A 333 -3.68 -9.36 22.73
N GLY A 334 -4.66 -9.05 21.87
CA GLY A 334 -6.07 -9.12 22.20
C GLY A 334 -6.52 -8.16 23.32
N ARG A 335 -5.73 -7.12 23.63
CA ARG A 335 -6.07 -6.14 24.68
C ARG A 335 -7.21 -5.22 24.29
N VAL A 336 -7.45 -5.06 23.00
CA VAL A 336 -8.55 -4.28 22.44
C VAL A 336 -9.34 -5.14 21.47
N ASP A 337 -10.65 -5.01 21.54
CA ASP A 337 -11.54 -5.49 20.52
C ASP A 337 -11.45 -4.55 19.32
N GLY A 338 -10.89 -5.02 18.22
CA GLY A 338 -10.62 -4.19 17.02
C GLY A 338 -11.90 -3.58 16.45
N PRO A 339 -12.94 -4.36 16.13
CA PRO A 339 -14.23 -3.85 15.68
C PRO A 339 -14.82 -2.75 16.56
N GLU A 340 -14.82 -2.95 17.86
CA GLU A 340 -15.35 -1.98 18.83
C GLU A 340 -14.48 -0.72 18.88
N LEU A 341 -13.16 -0.87 18.89
CA LEU A 341 -12.22 0.24 18.87
C LEU A 341 -12.44 1.15 17.65
N PHE A 342 -12.46 0.56 16.45
CA PHE A 342 -12.59 1.34 15.22
C PHE A 342 -14.01 1.92 15.08
N SER A 343 -15.06 1.17 15.37
CA SER A 343 -16.43 1.67 15.34
C SER A 343 -16.62 2.89 16.25
N ARG A 344 -16.11 2.84 17.48
CA ARG A 344 -16.13 3.98 18.40
C ARG A 344 -15.28 5.15 17.95
N LEU A 345 -14.11 4.88 17.38
CA LEU A 345 -13.22 5.92 16.92
C LEU A 345 -13.85 6.71 15.76
N PHE A 346 -14.42 6.01 14.78
CA PHE A 346 -15.12 6.63 13.65
C PHE A 346 -16.40 7.37 14.09
N ALA A 347 -17.10 6.88 15.10
CA ALA A 347 -18.29 7.56 15.66
C ALA A 347 -17.96 8.85 16.42
N ARG A 348 -16.76 8.95 17.02
CA ARG A 348 -16.38 10.06 17.92
C ARG A 348 -15.43 11.08 17.33
N VAL A 349 -14.79 10.78 16.22
CA VAL A 349 -13.81 11.65 15.55
C VAL A 349 -14.34 12.02 14.17
N PRO A 350 -14.38 13.30 13.78
CA PRO A 350 -14.79 13.69 12.44
C PRO A 350 -13.96 12.96 11.37
N MET A 351 -14.62 12.43 10.34
CA MET A 351 -14.03 11.58 9.30
C MET A 351 -12.79 12.22 8.65
N ALA A 352 -12.86 13.49 8.28
CA ALA A 352 -11.74 14.22 7.68
C ALA A 352 -10.52 14.28 8.62
N ARG A 353 -10.72 14.43 9.94
CA ARG A 353 -9.63 14.43 10.92
C ARG A 353 -9.03 13.04 11.06
N LEU A 354 -9.88 12.02 11.03
CA LEU A 354 -9.42 10.64 11.14
C LEU A 354 -8.59 10.24 9.91
N LEU A 355 -9.01 10.62 8.70
CA LEU A 355 -8.21 10.40 7.50
C LEU A 355 -6.85 11.09 7.58
N ARG A 356 -6.78 12.35 8.03
CA ARG A 356 -5.49 13.03 8.25
C ARG A 356 -4.63 12.30 9.30
N PHE A 357 -5.25 11.79 10.36
CA PHE A 357 -4.56 10.98 11.37
C PHE A 357 -3.99 9.68 10.78
N LEU A 358 -4.79 8.97 9.96
CA LEU A 358 -4.37 7.75 9.28
C LEU A 358 -3.24 7.99 8.28
N ASP A 359 -3.07 9.20 7.75
CA ASP A 359 -1.94 9.57 6.88
C ASP A 359 -0.75 10.20 7.66
N GLY A 360 -0.91 10.43 8.97
CA GLY A 360 0.10 11.06 9.81
C GLY A 360 0.22 12.57 9.64
N ASP A 361 -0.82 13.20 9.09
CA ASP A 361 -0.92 14.63 8.81
C ASP A 361 -1.77 15.37 9.87
N THR A 362 -1.62 15.00 11.12
CA THR A 362 -2.25 15.63 12.29
C THR A 362 -1.24 16.32 13.17
N ARG A 363 -1.70 17.34 13.91
CA ARG A 363 -0.91 18.03 14.92
C ARG A 363 -0.88 17.22 16.22
N PRO A 364 0.15 17.39 17.11
CA PRO A 364 0.25 16.62 18.35
C PRO A 364 -0.99 16.69 19.26
N HIS A 365 -1.64 17.85 19.37
CA HIS A 365 -2.86 17.99 20.17
C HIS A 365 -4.07 17.26 19.57
N GLU A 366 -4.13 17.14 18.23
CA GLU A 366 -5.17 16.35 17.55
C GLU A 366 -4.95 14.87 17.83
N ASP A 367 -3.70 14.39 17.77
CA ASP A 367 -3.34 12.99 18.09
C ASP A 367 -3.68 12.66 19.54
N LEU A 368 -3.37 13.55 20.49
CA LEU A 368 -3.76 13.39 21.89
C LEU A 368 -5.28 13.31 22.04
N SER A 369 -6.01 14.20 21.38
CA SER A 369 -7.47 14.21 21.37
C SER A 369 -8.08 12.91 20.80
N ILE A 370 -7.45 12.32 19.78
CA ILE A 370 -7.85 11.03 19.21
C ILE A 370 -7.50 9.89 20.16
N GLY A 371 -6.28 9.90 20.72
CA GLY A 371 -5.82 8.89 21.68
C GLY A 371 -6.70 8.77 22.91
N LEU A 372 -7.20 9.89 23.42
CA LEU A 372 -8.14 9.92 24.57
C LEU A 372 -9.54 9.32 24.24
N ARG A 373 -9.85 9.11 22.95
CA ARG A 373 -11.07 8.44 22.50
C ARG A 373 -10.89 6.94 22.29
N THR A 374 -9.68 6.44 22.44
CA THR A 374 -9.37 4.99 22.47
C THR A 374 -9.46 4.43 23.89
N PRO A 375 -9.44 3.10 24.09
CA PRO A 375 -9.29 2.50 25.41
C PRO A 375 -7.92 2.82 26.01
N VAL A 376 -7.82 3.92 26.78
CA VAL A 376 -6.54 4.48 27.26
C VAL A 376 -5.74 3.46 28.06
N GLY A 377 -6.36 2.72 28.99
CA GLY A 377 -5.67 1.73 29.82
C GLY A 377 -4.96 0.63 29.01
N PRO A 378 -5.66 -0.09 28.13
CA PRO A 378 -5.06 -1.07 27.22
C PRO A 378 -3.97 -0.49 26.31
N MET A 379 -4.17 0.71 25.77
CA MET A 379 -3.15 1.38 24.95
C MET A 379 -1.89 1.73 25.76
N LEU A 380 -2.07 2.27 26.96
CA LEU A 380 -0.94 2.59 27.85
C LEU A 380 -0.15 1.34 28.26
N ARG A 381 -0.86 0.24 28.60
CA ARG A 381 -0.19 -1.05 28.90
C ARG A 381 0.63 -1.53 27.71
N SER A 382 0.11 -1.44 26.50
CA SER A 382 0.83 -1.79 25.27
C SER A 382 2.04 -0.88 25.05
N ALA A 383 1.91 0.42 25.27
CA ALA A 383 3.01 1.37 25.14
C ALA A 383 4.14 1.09 26.16
N LEU A 384 3.82 0.77 27.41
CA LEU A 384 4.81 0.46 28.47
C LEU A 384 5.48 -0.90 28.27
N GLU A 385 4.81 -1.84 27.61
CA GLU A 385 5.36 -3.17 27.30
C GLU A 385 6.34 -3.13 26.12
N LEU A 386 6.04 -2.34 25.08
CA LEU A 386 6.81 -2.32 23.84
C LEU A 386 8.34 -2.25 24.02
N PRO A 387 8.91 -1.36 24.87
CA PRO A 387 10.36 -1.28 25.05
C PRO A 387 10.99 -2.57 25.62
N ARG A 388 10.20 -3.38 26.34
CA ARG A 388 10.63 -4.62 27.00
C ARG A 388 10.54 -5.84 26.11
N LEU A 389 9.78 -5.76 25.00
CA LEU A 389 9.60 -6.87 24.08
C LEU A 389 10.87 -7.09 23.24
N PRO A 390 11.32 -8.34 23.11
CA PRO A 390 12.38 -8.67 22.16
C PRO A 390 11.90 -8.46 20.73
N ARG A 391 12.81 -8.05 19.86
CA ARG A 391 12.56 -8.06 18.42
C ARG A 391 12.74 -9.46 17.89
N ARG A 392 11.82 -9.94 17.07
CA ARG A 392 11.83 -11.28 16.47
C ARG A 392 11.86 -11.17 14.95
N PRO A 393 12.61 -12.04 14.25
CA PRO A 393 12.49 -12.20 12.81
C PRO A 393 11.05 -12.53 12.44
N PHE A 394 10.64 -12.07 11.26
CA PHE A 394 9.37 -12.44 10.68
C PHE A 394 9.62 -12.90 9.25
N ASP A 395 9.30 -14.16 8.98
CA ASP A 395 9.38 -14.70 7.64
C ASP A 395 8.15 -14.24 6.84
N LEU A 396 8.41 -13.50 5.77
CA LEU A 396 7.33 -13.09 4.87
C LEU A 396 6.70 -14.36 4.27
N PRO A 397 5.37 -14.50 4.33
CA PRO A 397 4.73 -15.60 3.65
C PRO A 397 5.09 -15.53 2.17
N THR A 398 5.57 -16.62 1.61
CA THR A 398 5.72 -16.76 0.17
C THR A 398 4.35 -16.50 -0.44
N ALA A 399 4.27 -15.54 -1.37
CA ALA A 399 3.02 -15.24 -2.06
C ALA A 399 2.43 -16.57 -2.55
N PRO A 400 1.15 -16.86 -2.29
CA PRO A 400 0.53 -18.07 -2.83
C PRO A 400 0.76 -18.04 -4.34
N ALA A 401 1.28 -19.16 -4.88
CA ALA A 401 1.40 -19.32 -6.31
C ALA A 401 0.01 -19.06 -6.90
N THR A 402 -0.12 -17.98 -7.67
CA THR A 402 -1.35 -17.67 -8.37
C THR A 402 -1.60 -18.80 -9.36
N GLY A 403 -2.47 -19.74 -8.97
CA GLY A 403 -2.99 -20.72 -9.90
C GLY A 403 -3.61 -19.96 -11.05
N HIS A 404 -3.04 -20.11 -12.24
CA HIS A 404 -3.66 -19.69 -13.48
C HIS A 404 -4.94 -20.53 -13.60
N LEU A 405 -6.08 -19.92 -13.31
CA LEU A 405 -7.34 -20.50 -13.76
C LEU A 405 -7.40 -20.32 -15.28
N PRO A 406 -7.70 -21.38 -16.04
CA PRO A 406 -7.87 -21.27 -17.46
C PRO A 406 -8.98 -20.25 -17.78
N PRO A 407 -8.93 -19.60 -18.96
CA PRO A 407 -10.02 -18.74 -19.39
C PRO A 407 -11.30 -19.57 -19.42
N THR A 408 -12.34 -19.08 -18.76
CA THR A 408 -13.68 -19.68 -18.87
C THR A 408 -14.08 -19.68 -20.34
N GLU A 409 -14.21 -20.87 -20.90
CA GLU A 409 -14.88 -21.04 -22.17
C GLU A 409 -16.30 -20.43 -22.09
N THR A 410 -16.54 -19.47 -22.96
CA THR A 410 -17.85 -18.92 -23.21
C THR A 410 -18.69 -20.02 -23.87
N ALA A 411 -19.73 -20.49 -23.18
CA ALA A 411 -20.86 -21.17 -23.77
C ALA A 411 -22.01 -20.17 -23.95
#